data_7832a7c454980cb5f07a169986edb80a
#
_entry.id   7832a7c454980cb5f07a169986edb80a
#
_cell.length_a   1.000
_cell.length_b   1.000
_cell.length_c   1.000
_cell.angle_alpha   90.00
_cell.angle_beta   90.00
_cell.angle_gamma   90.00
#
_symmetry.space_group_name_H-M   'P 1'
#
loop_
_entity.id
_entity.type
_entity.pdbx_description
1 polymer ?
#
loop_
_entity_poly.entity_id
_entity_poly.type
_entity_poly.pdbx_seq_one_letter_code
_entity_poly.pdbx_strand_id
1 'polypeptide(L)'
;MHRRTFLATASATPAFPLIRRSASDDKFRVAVIGHTGRGNYGHGLDTVWMHVPETKIVAVADANADGLAEGRKRLGAEYGFEDYREMLKAVGPDIVAVCPRHPDQHRDMIIASIEAGAKGIYVEKPFCRTPGEVDQILAAAQRYQAKIAVAHRNRYHPTLQAIDRLIADGELGEVLEIRGRGKGDWRGGGEDLWVLGSHTMN
;
A
#
# COMPACT_ATOMS: atom_id res chain seq x y z
N MET A 1 -48.78 36.71 7.55
CA MET A 1 -48.10 35.73 6.68
C MET A 1 -46.67 36.19 6.43
N HIS A 2 -45.69 35.64 7.20
CA HIS A 2 -44.27 35.95 7.02
C HIS A 2 -43.60 34.83 6.26
N ARG A 3 -43.15 35.09 5.03
CA ARG A 3 -42.30 34.19 4.26
C ARG A 3 -40.88 34.23 4.84
N ARG A 4 -40.42 33.11 5.44
CA ARG A 4 -39.03 32.91 5.80
C ARG A 4 -38.27 32.45 4.56
N THR A 5 -37.38 33.32 4.07
CA THR A 5 -36.43 32.99 3.00
C THR A 5 -35.29 32.19 3.62
N PHE A 6 -35.17 30.89 3.26
CA PHE A 6 -34.01 30.08 3.58
C PHE A 6 -32.89 30.45 2.62
N LEU A 7 -31.83 31.08 3.12
CA LEU A 7 -30.57 31.22 2.41
C LEU A 7 -29.83 29.90 2.52
N ALA A 8 -29.78 29.15 1.42
CA ALA A 8 -28.90 27.99 1.28
C ALA A 8 -27.47 28.50 1.06
N THR A 9 -26.63 28.40 2.08
CA THR A 9 -25.18 28.59 1.93
C THR A 9 -24.63 27.38 1.18
N ALA A 10 -24.30 27.55 -0.09
CA ALA A 10 -23.54 26.57 -0.85
C ALA A 10 -22.11 26.51 -0.30
N SER A 11 -21.76 25.43 0.41
CA SER A 11 -20.38 25.12 0.76
C SER A 11 -19.62 24.84 -0.52
N ALA A 12 -18.77 25.76 -0.94
CA ALA A 12 -17.82 25.53 -2.01
C ALA A 12 -16.77 24.52 -1.51
N THR A 13 -16.89 23.28 -1.93
CA THR A 13 -15.82 22.29 -1.77
C THR A 13 -14.61 22.79 -2.58
N PRO A 14 -13.41 22.93 -2.00
CA PRO A 14 -12.25 23.34 -2.77
C PRO A 14 -12.00 22.31 -3.86
N ALA A 15 -12.14 22.71 -5.11
CA ALA A 15 -11.77 21.90 -6.25
C ALA A 15 -10.26 21.92 -6.38
N PHE A 16 -9.58 20.87 -5.91
CA PHE A 16 -8.16 20.67 -6.19
C PHE A 16 -7.98 20.50 -7.70
N PRO A 17 -7.05 21.25 -8.31
CA PRO A 17 -6.76 21.06 -9.73
C PRO A 17 -6.23 19.63 -9.93
N LEU A 18 -6.82 18.89 -10.88
CA LEU A 18 -6.31 17.58 -11.29
C LEU A 18 -4.90 17.75 -11.84
N ILE A 19 -3.95 17.10 -11.21
CA ILE A 19 -2.55 17.05 -11.65
C ILE A 19 -2.47 16.07 -12.82
N ARG A 20 -2.61 16.62 -14.04
CA ARG A 20 -2.66 15.80 -15.26
C ARG A 20 -1.31 15.18 -15.58
N ARG A 21 -1.36 13.94 -16.12
CA ARG A 21 -0.22 13.25 -16.71
C ARG A 21 0.31 14.09 -17.88
N SER A 22 1.61 14.34 -17.94
CA SER A 22 2.26 14.89 -19.12
C SER A 22 2.31 13.83 -20.22
N ALA A 23 2.06 14.22 -21.48
CA ALA A 23 2.11 13.30 -22.63
C ALA A 23 3.51 12.68 -22.87
N SER A 24 4.55 13.21 -22.22
CA SER A 24 5.93 12.73 -22.29
C SER A 24 6.35 11.82 -21.12
N ASP A 25 5.45 11.49 -20.21
CA ASP A 25 5.78 10.73 -19.01
C ASP A 25 5.42 9.24 -19.21
N ASP A 26 6.37 8.48 -19.78
CA ASP A 26 6.21 7.04 -20.04
C ASP A 26 6.30 6.18 -18.75
N LYS A 27 6.61 6.80 -17.60
CA LYS A 27 6.75 6.10 -16.33
C LYS A 27 5.41 5.95 -15.61
N PHE A 28 5.27 4.84 -14.88
CA PHE A 28 4.17 4.66 -13.94
C PHE A 28 4.27 5.65 -12.79
N ARG A 29 3.19 6.35 -12.52
CA ARG A 29 3.08 7.32 -11.46
C ARG A 29 2.74 6.62 -10.14
N VAL A 30 3.65 6.70 -9.18
CA VAL A 30 3.50 6.06 -7.87
C VAL A 30 3.12 7.10 -6.82
N ALA A 31 2.06 6.83 -6.07
CA ALA A 31 1.73 7.54 -4.84
C ALA A 31 2.04 6.66 -3.62
N VAL A 32 2.60 7.27 -2.58
CA VAL A 32 2.98 6.58 -1.35
C VAL A 32 2.08 7.05 -0.21
N ILE A 33 1.46 6.12 0.50
CA ILE A 33 0.71 6.39 1.73
C ILE A 33 1.54 5.91 2.91
N GLY A 34 1.97 6.83 3.77
CA GLY A 34 2.58 6.59 5.06
C GLY A 34 1.63 6.93 6.21
N HIS A 35 2.05 6.64 7.44
CA HIS A 35 1.38 7.10 8.66
C HIS A 35 2.39 7.13 9.79
N THR A 36 3.06 8.25 9.93
CA THR A 36 4.05 8.49 10.99
C THR A 36 3.39 8.38 12.37
N GLY A 37 4.02 7.60 13.26
CA GLY A 37 3.48 7.27 14.58
C GLY A 37 2.48 6.10 14.58
N ARG A 38 2.02 5.63 13.41
CA ARG A 38 1.09 4.49 13.30
C ARG A 38 1.50 3.54 12.17
N GLY A 39 2.64 2.88 12.36
CA GLY A 39 3.17 1.94 11.37
C GLY A 39 4.14 2.56 10.36
N ASN A 40 4.27 3.87 10.35
CA ASN A 40 5.22 4.64 9.54
C ASN A 40 5.11 4.31 8.02
N TYR A 41 6.27 4.09 7.39
CA TYR A 41 6.38 3.80 5.95
C TYR A 41 6.75 2.33 5.67
N GLY A 42 6.46 1.42 6.62
CA GLY A 42 6.77 0.00 6.48
C GLY A 42 8.27 -0.30 6.48
N HIS A 43 8.67 -1.31 5.71
CA HIS A 43 10.05 -1.80 5.63
C HIS A 43 10.62 -1.60 4.21
N GLY A 44 10.63 -0.35 3.73
CA GLY A 44 11.14 0.00 2.42
C GLY A 44 10.13 -0.08 1.28
N LEU A 45 8.82 -0.19 1.58
CA LEU A 45 7.78 -0.17 0.56
C LEU A 45 7.68 1.18 -0.13
N ASP A 46 8.04 2.24 0.56
CA ASP A 46 8.11 3.60 0.05
C ASP A 46 9.29 3.82 -0.88
N THR A 47 10.47 3.28 -0.54
CA THR A 47 11.72 3.53 -1.25
C THR A 47 12.00 2.58 -2.41
N VAL A 48 11.36 1.40 -2.47
CA VAL A 48 11.57 0.42 -3.54
C VAL A 48 11.37 1.01 -4.94
N TRP A 49 10.46 1.94 -5.09
CA TRP A 49 10.11 2.60 -6.34
C TRP A 49 11.21 3.49 -6.90
N MET A 50 12.15 3.93 -6.06
CA MET A 50 13.33 4.67 -6.49
C MET A 50 14.32 3.80 -7.28
N HIS A 51 14.18 2.48 -7.16
CA HIS A 51 15.03 1.48 -7.81
C HIS A 51 14.34 0.77 -8.99
N VAL A 52 13.11 1.16 -9.33
CA VAL A 52 12.36 0.63 -10.48
C VAL A 52 12.34 1.70 -11.57
N PRO A 53 13.12 1.53 -12.65
CA PRO A 53 13.33 2.57 -13.67
C PRO A 53 12.05 3.06 -14.36
N GLU A 54 11.05 2.18 -14.45
CA GLU A 54 9.75 2.44 -15.08
C GLU A 54 8.79 3.21 -14.20
N THR A 55 9.21 3.59 -12.98
CA THR A 55 8.34 4.29 -12.02
C THR A 55 8.87 5.67 -11.66
N LYS A 56 7.95 6.53 -11.19
CA LYS A 56 8.24 7.84 -10.62
C LYS A 56 7.32 8.08 -9.43
N ILE A 57 7.91 8.33 -8.26
CA ILE A 57 7.13 8.75 -7.09
C ILE A 57 6.68 10.19 -7.33
N VAL A 58 5.37 10.40 -7.41
CA VAL A 58 4.79 11.73 -7.70
C VAL A 58 4.19 12.40 -6.47
N ALA A 59 3.70 11.61 -5.50
CA ALA A 59 3.06 12.15 -4.31
C ALA A 59 3.28 11.25 -3.09
N VAL A 60 3.22 11.89 -1.92
CA VAL A 60 3.22 11.23 -0.60
C VAL A 60 2.07 11.76 0.23
N ALA A 61 1.40 10.89 0.96
CA ALA A 61 0.44 11.25 2.00
C ALA A 61 0.88 10.75 3.37
N ASP A 62 0.80 11.62 4.37
CA ASP A 62 0.97 11.29 5.78
C ASP A 62 0.17 12.27 6.64
N ALA A 63 -0.67 11.76 7.54
CA ALA A 63 -1.48 12.59 8.44
C ALA A 63 -0.64 13.37 9.48
N ASN A 64 0.63 13.00 9.66
CA ASN A 64 1.58 13.73 10.50
C ASN A 64 2.39 14.70 9.64
N ALA A 65 2.32 16.00 9.93
CA ALA A 65 2.96 17.05 9.13
C ALA A 65 4.49 16.90 9.04
N ASP A 66 5.17 16.53 10.13
CA ASP A 66 6.60 16.32 10.14
C ASP A 66 6.98 15.08 9.32
N GLY A 67 6.22 13.99 9.50
CA GLY A 67 6.36 12.76 8.71
C GLY A 67 6.14 12.99 7.22
N LEU A 68 5.18 13.83 6.87
CA LEU A 68 4.91 14.25 5.49
C LEU A 68 6.09 15.00 4.90
N ALA A 69 6.61 16.01 5.62
CA ALA A 69 7.74 16.81 5.17
C ALA A 69 8.99 15.93 4.95
N GLU A 70 9.27 15.04 5.90
CA GLU A 70 10.38 14.10 5.83
C GLU A 70 10.22 13.07 4.70
N GLY A 71 9.02 12.51 4.56
CA GLY A 71 8.66 11.57 3.49
C GLY A 71 8.83 12.19 2.11
N ARG A 72 8.31 13.40 1.89
CA ARG A 72 8.48 14.14 0.63
C ARG A 72 9.95 14.34 0.27
N LYS A 73 10.75 14.79 1.22
CA LYS A 73 12.18 15.03 1.02
C LYS A 73 12.92 13.73 0.68
N ARG A 74 12.69 12.68 1.46
CA ARG A 74 13.34 11.37 1.31
C ARG A 74 13.03 10.73 -0.03
N LEU A 75 11.78 10.82 -0.48
CA LEU A 75 11.29 10.16 -1.70
C LEU A 75 11.37 11.05 -2.94
N GLY A 76 11.76 12.31 -2.80
CA GLY A 76 11.79 13.27 -3.89
C GLY A 76 10.42 13.52 -4.52
N ALA A 77 9.34 13.39 -3.73
CA ALA A 77 7.99 13.55 -4.23
C ALA A 77 7.63 15.02 -4.44
N GLU A 78 7.03 15.32 -5.58
CA GLU A 78 6.64 16.69 -5.96
C GLU A 78 5.51 17.20 -5.08
N TYR A 79 4.53 16.35 -4.77
CA TYR A 79 3.35 16.70 -4.01
C TYR A 79 3.29 15.99 -2.66
N GLY A 80 2.72 16.67 -1.64
CA GLY A 80 2.48 16.13 -0.31
C GLY A 80 1.07 16.46 0.17
N PHE A 81 0.42 15.54 0.85
CA PHE A 81 -0.95 15.64 1.35
C PHE A 81 -1.06 15.08 2.76
N GLU A 82 -1.84 15.72 3.61
CA GLU A 82 -2.15 15.18 4.93
C GLU A 82 -3.22 14.07 4.84
N ASP A 83 -4.15 14.18 3.90
CA ASP A 83 -5.17 13.17 3.62
C ASP A 83 -4.86 12.42 2.31
N TYR A 84 -4.68 11.10 2.42
CA TYR A 84 -4.43 10.25 1.26
C TYR A 84 -5.58 10.22 0.25
N ARG A 85 -6.82 10.47 0.67
CA ARG A 85 -7.97 10.53 -0.24
C ARG A 85 -7.92 11.77 -1.12
N GLU A 86 -7.47 12.89 -0.55
CA GLU A 86 -7.23 14.11 -1.32
C GLU A 86 -6.07 13.90 -2.31
N MET A 87 -4.99 13.25 -1.87
CA MET A 87 -3.89 12.88 -2.75
C MET A 87 -4.37 12.04 -3.93
N LEU A 88 -5.11 10.97 -3.67
CA LEU A 88 -5.60 10.07 -4.71
C LEU A 88 -6.44 10.80 -5.76
N LYS A 89 -7.34 11.68 -5.31
CA LYS A 89 -8.18 12.52 -6.17
C LYS A 89 -7.37 13.49 -7.03
N ALA A 90 -6.41 14.18 -6.41
CA ALA A 90 -5.64 15.23 -7.08
C ALA A 90 -4.66 14.63 -8.09
N VAL A 91 -4.03 13.50 -7.76
CA VAL A 91 -2.90 12.94 -8.51
C VAL A 91 -3.33 11.90 -9.53
N GLY A 92 -4.33 11.05 -9.25
CA GLY A 92 -4.71 9.93 -10.10
C GLY A 92 -3.53 9.00 -10.41
N PRO A 93 -2.93 8.34 -9.40
CA PRO A 93 -1.74 7.52 -9.59
C PRO A 93 -2.04 6.22 -10.34
N ASP A 94 -1.03 5.67 -11.05
CA ASP A 94 -1.13 4.34 -11.65
C ASP A 94 -0.94 3.24 -10.59
N ILE A 95 -0.04 3.50 -9.62
CA ILE A 95 0.32 2.57 -8.54
C ILE A 95 0.23 3.30 -7.20
N VAL A 96 -0.27 2.60 -6.19
CA VAL A 96 -0.27 3.09 -4.81
C VAL A 96 0.47 2.13 -3.89
N ALA A 97 1.45 2.65 -3.14
CA ALA A 97 2.14 1.95 -2.08
C ALA A 97 1.45 2.25 -0.74
N VAL A 98 0.80 1.25 -0.14
CA VAL A 98 0.16 1.32 1.18
C VAL A 98 1.16 0.81 2.20
N CYS A 99 1.88 1.73 2.83
CA CYS A 99 3.09 1.44 3.60
C CYS A 99 2.91 1.23 5.12
N PRO A 100 1.87 1.75 5.82
CA PRO A 100 1.76 1.58 7.26
C PRO A 100 1.80 0.10 7.67
N ARG A 101 2.49 -0.21 8.78
CA ARG A 101 2.59 -1.60 9.28
C ARG A 101 1.35 -2.08 10.02
N HIS A 102 0.49 -1.17 10.46
CA HIS A 102 -0.76 -1.50 11.13
C HIS A 102 -1.87 -1.79 10.11
N PRO A 103 -2.42 -3.01 10.07
CA PRO A 103 -3.37 -3.42 9.03
C PRO A 103 -4.77 -2.85 9.18
N ASP A 104 -5.04 -2.13 10.26
CA ASP A 104 -6.36 -1.58 10.58
C ASP A 104 -6.88 -0.54 9.58
N GLN A 105 -5.98 0.08 8.82
CA GLN A 105 -6.31 1.05 7.78
C GLN A 105 -6.14 0.49 6.35
N HIS A 106 -5.53 -0.69 6.19
CA HIS A 106 -5.16 -1.23 4.88
C HIS A 106 -6.37 -1.38 3.96
N ARG A 107 -7.45 -1.99 4.46
CA ARG A 107 -8.68 -2.18 3.68
C ARG A 107 -9.18 -0.86 3.09
N ASP A 108 -9.28 0.19 3.88
CA ASP A 108 -9.82 1.48 3.45
C ASP A 108 -8.86 2.19 2.48
N MET A 109 -7.55 2.14 2.75
CA MET A 109 -6.53 2.71 1.87
C MET A 109 -6.48 1.99 0.52
N ILE A 110 -6.56 0.65 0.51
CA ILE A 110 -6.55 -0.16 -0.71
C ILE A 110 -7.79 0.13 -1.56
N ILE A 111 -8.98 0.06 -0.96
CA ILE A 111 -10.24 0.27 -1.69
C ILE A 111 -10.31 1.69 -2.25
N ALA A 112 -9.98 2.71 -1.45
CA ALA A 112 -9.96 4.08 -1.93
C ALA A 112 -8.97 4.29 -3.08
N SER A 113 -7.81 3.63 -3.04
CA SER A 113 -6.81 3.70 -4.12
C SER A 113 -7.33 3.07 -5.41
N ILE A 114 -7.97 1.91 -5.31
CA ILE A 114 -8.57 1.20 -6.44
C ILE A 114 -9.71 2.02 -7.05
N GLU A 115 -10.59 2.57 -6.22
CA GLU A 115 -11.73 3.41 -6.66
C GLU A 115 -11.28 4.73 -7.30
N ALA A 116 -10.14 5.26 -6.88
CA ALA A 116 -9.50 6.42 -7.51
C ALA A 116 -8.84 6.10 -8.87
N GLY A 117 -8.83 4.83 -9.29
CA GLY A 117 -8.36 4.40 -10.60
C GLY A 117 -6.97 3.76 -10.62
N ALA A 118 -6.30 3.60 -9.48
CA ALA A 118 -5.02 2.91 -9.42
C ALA A 118 -5.15 1.46 -9.93
N LYS A 119 -4.23 1.03 -10.77
CA LYS A 119 -4.19 -0.32 -11.35
C LYS A 119 -3.24 -1.26 -10.64
N GLY A 120 -2.32 -0.72 -9.85
CA GLY A 120 -1.39 -1.48 -9.02
C GLY A 120 -1.46 -1.03 -7.55
N ILE A 121 -1.57 -1.99 -6.64
CA ILE A 121 -1.48 -1.73 -5.20
C ILE A 121 -0.35 -2.58 -4.63
N TYR A 122 0.57 -1.95 -3.92
CA TYR A 122 1.61 -2.64 -3.16
C TYR A 122 1.41 -2.34 -1.68
N VAL A 123 1.10 -3.34 -0.89
CA VAL A 123 0.70 -3.17 0.51
C VAL A 123 1.61 -3.90 1.48
N GLU A 124 1.91 -3.26 2.61
CA GLU A 124 2.65 -3.86 3.72
C GLU A 124 1.86 -5.04 4.32
N LYS A 125 2.60 -6.04 4.78
CA LYS A 125 2.03 -7.16 5.54
C LYS A 125 1.79 -6.75 7.03
N PRO A 126 0.82 -7.33 7.72
CA PRO A 126 -0.23 -8.24 7.26
C PRO A 126 -1.19 -7.55 6.30
N PHE A 127 -1.76 -8.29 5.36
CA PHE A 127 -2.60 -7.74 4.29
C PHE A 127 -3.80 -6.94 4.82
N CYS A 128 -4.57 -7.53 5.73
CA CYS A 128 -5.71 -6.93 6.41
C CYS A 128 -6.02 -7.72 7.70
N ARG A 129 -7.07 -7.33 8.42
CA ARG A 129 -7.39 -7.89 9.75
C ARG A 129 -8.25 -9.14 9.70
N THR A 130 -9.17 -9.23 8.74
CA THR A 130 -10.21 -10.27 8.72
C THR A 130 -10.44 -10.81 7.31
N PRO A 131 -10.93 -12.06 7.16
CA PRO A 131 -11.34 -12.60 5.86
C PRO A 131 -12.40 -11.74 5.17
N GLY A 132 -13.35 -11.15 5.91
CA GLY A 132 -14.34 -10.26 5.32
C GLY A 132 -13.76 -8.98 4.71
N GLU A 133 -12.65 -8.46 5.26
CA GLU A 133 -11.90 -7.36 4.63
C GLU A 133 -11.21 -7.83 3.35
N VAL A 134 -10.69 -9.06 3.32
CA VAL A 134 -10.13 -9.67 2.09
C VAL A 134 -11.19 -9.71 1.00
N ASP A 135 -12.38 -10.24 1.30
CA ASP A 135 -13.47 -10.37 0.32
C ASP A 135 -13.85 -9.01 -0.28
N GLN A 136 -13.93 -7.97 0.55
CA GLN A 136 -14.24 -6.61 0.10
C GLN A 136 -13.14 -6.05 -0.82
N ILE A 137 -11.87 -6.25 -0.45
CA ILE A 137 -10.73 -5.80 -1.25
C ILE A 137 -10.69 -6.54 -2.59
N LEU A 138 -10.88 -7.87 -2.58
CA LEU A 138 -10.86 -8.68 -3.80
C LEU A 138 -12.03 -8.33 -4.73
N ALA A 139 -13.21 -8.07 -4.18
CA ALA A 139 -14.36 -7.61 -4.97
C ALA A 139 -14.07 -6.26 -5.66
N ALA A 140 -13.45 -5.30 -4.94
CA ALA A 140 -13.04 -4.04 -5.52
C ALA A 140 -11.97 -4.25 -6.60
N ALA A 141 -10.94 -5.06 -6.33
CA ALA A 141 -9.86 -5.35 -7.28
C ALA A 141 -10.40 -5.98 -8.57
N GLN A 142 -11.34 -6.92 -8.45
CA GLN A 142 -11.99 -7.54 -9.61
C GLN A 142 -12.83 -6.54 -10.41
N ARG A 143 -13.65 -5.74 -9.72
CA ARG A 143 -14.53 -4.75 -10.36
C ARG A 143 -13.74 -3.71 -11.17
N TYR A 144 -12.61 -3.24 -10.65
CA TYR A 144 -11.80 -2.19 -11.26
C TYR A 144 -10.57 -2.71 -12.01
N GLN A 145 -10.41 -4.04 -12.09
CA GLN A 145 -9.28 -4.73 -12.74
C GLN A 145 -7.91 -4.27 -12.17
N ALA A 146 -7.85 -4.06 -10.87
CA ALA A 146 -6.61 -3.72 -10.17
C ALA A 146 -5.84 -4.98 -9.74
N LYS A 147 -4.52 -4.88 -9.71
CA LYS A 147 -3.61 -5.91 -9.21
C LYS A 147 -3.09 -5.54 -7.84
N ILE A 148 -3.02 -6.51 -6.94
CA ILE A 148 -2.52 -6.30 -5.57
C ILE A 148 -1.33 -7.21 -5.33
N ALA A 149 -0.26 -6.63 -4.79
CA ALA A 149 0.90 -7.36 -4.30
C ALA A 149 1.09 -7.05 -2.81
N VAL A 150 1.24 -8.10 -2.01
CA VAL A 150 1.54 -7.98 -0.57
C VAL A 150 3.05 -8.16 -0.36
N ALA A 151 3.63 -7.37 0.53
CA ALA A 151 5.07 -7.30 0.77
C ALA A 151 5.63 -8.53 1.52
N HIS A 152 5.40 -9.70 0.98
CA HIS A 152 5.99 -10.97 1.43
C HIS A 152 7.32 -11.24 0.74
N ARG A 153 8.36 -10.51 1.14
CA ARG A 153 9.67 -10.55 0.48
C ARG A 153 10.30 -11.95 0.40
N ASN A 154 10.04 -12.80 1.39
CA ASN A 154 10.61 -14.15 1.42
C ASN A 154 10.13 -15.01 0.26
N ARG A 155 8.89 -14.82 -0.21
CA ARG A 155 8.32 -15.52 -1.36
C ARG A 155 9.15 -15.38 -2.64
N TYR A 156 9.87 -14.28 -2.76
CA TYR A 156 10.71 -13.97 -3.91
C TYR A 156 12.21 -14.11 -3.62
N HIS A 157 12.56 -14.70 -2.46
CA HIS A 157 13.98 -14.89 -2.11
C HIS A 157 14.61 -15.94 -3.03
N PRO A 158 15.75 -15.64 -3.67
CA PRO A 158 16.35 -16.55 -4.66
C PRO A 158 16.61 -17.97 -4.13
N THR A 159 17.02 -18.08 -2.88
CA THR A 159 17.26 -19.39 -2.24
C THR A 159 15.97 -20.22 -2.12
N LEU A 160 14.84 -19.59 -1.75
CA LEU A 160 13.56 -20.30 -1.65
C LEU A 160 13.06 -20.74 -3.03
N GLN A 161 13.23 -19.91 -4.04
CA GLN A 161 12.93 -20.29 -5.43
C GLN A 161 13.85 -21.43 -5.95
N ALA A 162 15.09 -21.50 -5.48
CA ALA A 162 15.97 -22.63 -5.78
C ALA A 162 15.50 -23.93 -5.12
N ILE A 163 15.05 -23.86 -3.85
CA ILE A 163 14.47 -24.99 -3.12
C ILE A 163 13.19 -25.47 -3.83
N ASP A 164 12.32 -24.57 -4.24
CA ASP A 164 11.09 -24.90 -4.98
C ASP A 164 11.41 -25.69 -6.27
N ARG A 165 12.46 -25.28 -6.99
CA ARG A 165 12.93 -26.02 -8.19
C ARG A 165 13.43 -27.42 -7.84
N LEU A 166 14.27 -27.56 -6.82
CA LEU A 166 14.79 -28.87 -6.38
C LEU A 166 13.65 -29.83 -5.99
N ILE A 167 12.60 -29.30 -5.36
CA ILE A 167 11.39 -30.09 -5.02
C ILE A 167 10.66 -30.49 -6.31
N ALA A 168 10.43 -29.54 -7.21
CA ALA A 168 9.70 -29.77 -8.46
C ALA A 168 10.42 -30.77 -9.37
N ASP A 169 11.75 -30.74 -9.40
CA ASP A 169 12.59 -31.63 -10.22
C ASP A 169 12.75 -33.03 -9.56
N GLY A 170 12.21 -33.23 -8.35
CA GLY A 170 12.26 -34.49 -7.62
C GLY A 170 13.61 -34.80 -6.98
N GLU A 171 14.57 -33.87 -7.00
CA GLU A 171 15.92 -34.08 -6.46
C GLU A 171 15.93 -34.35 -4.95
N LEU A 172 14.93 -33.83 -4.21
CA LEU A 172 14.77 -34.04 -2.79
C LEU A 172 13.90 -35.27 -2.46
N GLY A 173 13.32 -35.93 -3.47
CA GLY A 173 12.34 -36.98 -3.29
C GLY A 173 11.00 -36.44 -2.74
N GLU A 174 10.25 -37.31 -2.04
CA GLU A 174 8.98 -36.93 -1.41
C GLU A 174 9.22 -36.02 -0.21
N VAL A 175 8.61 -34.85 -0.19
CA VAL A 175 8.69 -33.91 0.97
C VAL A 175 7.76 -34.43 2.07
N LEU A 176 8.33 -34.94 3.14
CA LEU A 176 7.57 -35.50 4.26
C LEU A 176 7.24 -34.47 5.33
N GLU A 177 8.07 -33.45 5.51
CA GLU A 177 7.88 -32.44 6.54
C GLU A 177 8.55 -31.12 6.14
N ILE A 178 7.90 -30.00 6.45
CA ILE A 178 8.46 -28.66 6.36
C ILE A 178 8.43 -28.03 7.76
N ARG A 179 9.60 -27.70 8.30
CA ARG A 179 9.73 -27.01 9.59
C ARG A 179 10.09 -25.55 9.37
N GLY A 180 9.12 -24.66 9.53
CA GLY A 180 9.35 -23.23 9.54
C GLY A 180 9.73 -22.73 10.94
N ARG A 181 10.78 -21.88 11.03
CA ARG A 181 11.15 -21.23 12.28
C ARG A 181 11.25 -19.72 12.04
N GLY A 182 10.38 -18.98 12.71
CA GLY A 182 10.42 -17.52 12.71
C GLY A 182 11.53 -16.95 13.61
N LYS A 183 11.91 -15.73 13.36
CA LYS A 183 12.75 -14.93 14.25
C LYS A 183 11.93 -14.52 15.48
N GLY A 184 12.42 -14.73 16.68
CA GLY A 184 11.84 -14.16 17.90
C GLY A 184 11.95 -12.63 17.87
N ASP A 185 10.92 -11.94 18.35
CA ASP A 185 10.93 -10.49 18.50
C ASP A 185 10.91 -10.12 19.98
N TRP A 186 11.67 -9.09 20.37
CA TRP A 186 11.72 -8.61 21.76
C TRP A 186 10.37 -8.06 22.25
N ARG A 187 9.50 -7.68 21.31
CA ARG A 187 8.14 -7.20 21.61
C ARG A 187 7.22 -8.28 22.15
N GLY A 188 7.47 -9.56 21.75
CA GLY A 188 6.76 -10.75 22.23
C GLY A 188 5.24 -10.75 22.07
N GLY A 189 4.64 -11.90 22.38
CA GLY A 189 3.19 -12.04 22.51
C GLY A 189 2.40 -12.21 21.22
N GLY A 190 1.10 -11.87 21.25
CA GLY A 190 0.17 -12.07 20.13
C GLY A 190 0.54 -11.33 18.85
N GLU A 191 1.26 -10.23 18.95
CA GLU A 191 1.75 -9.49 17.79
C GLU A 191 2.75 -10.29 16.97
N ASP A 192 3.52 -11.18 17.57
CA ASP A 192 4.46 -12.06 16.85
C ASP A 192 3.74 -12.96 15.84
N LEU A 193 2.56 -13.46 16.20
CA LEU A 193 1.77 -14.27 15.29
C LEU A 193 1.32 -13.47 14.07
N TRP A 194 0.88 -12.22 14.26
CA TRP A 194 0.41 -11.35 13.19
C TRP A 194 1.55 -10.79 12.33
N VAL A 195 2.62 -10.35 12.96
CA VAL A 195 3.70 -9.62 12.28
C VAL A 195 4.74 -10.58 11.71
N LEU A 196 5.15 -11.60 12.48
CA LEU A 196 6.22 -12.52 12.10
C LEU A 196 5.69 -13.84 11.55
N GLY A 197 4.57 -14.36 12.06
CA GLY A 197 3.97 -15.61 11.61
C GLY A 197 3.62 -15.58 10.13
N SER A 198 3.18 -14.44 9.60
CA SER A 198 2.90 -14.27 8.18
C SER A 198 4.12 -14.49 7.28
N HIS A 199 5.35 -14.29 7.79
CA HIS A 199 6.58 -14.58 7.03
C HIS A 199 6.92 -16.07 6.98
N THR A 200 6.46 -16.82 7.96
CA THR A 200 6.76 -18.26 8.09
C THR A 200 5.73 -19.10 7.35
N MET A 201 4.48 -18.60 7.26
CA MET A 201 3.36 -19.32 6.66
C MET A 201 3.10 -19.00 5.17
N ASN A 202 3.91 -18.12 4.59
CA ASN A 202 3.70 -17.69 3.20
C ASN A 202 4.75 -18.32 2.27
#